data_81ca094164452274567dfaf07e2c4a46
#
_entry.id   81ca094164452274567dfaf07e2c4a46
#
_cell.length_a   1.000
_cell.length_b   1.000
_cell.length_c   1.000
_cell.angle_alpha   90.00
_cell.angle_beta   90.00
_cell.angle_gamma   90.00
#
_symmetry.space_group_name_H-M   'P 1'
#
loop_
_entity.id
_entity.type
_entity.pdbx_description
1 polymer ?
#
loop_
_entity_poly.entity_id
_entity_poly.type
_entity_poly.pdbx_seq_one_letter_code
_entity_poly.pdbx_strand_id
1 'polypeptide(L)'
;MALDQPISRRGLFAALGLIPALRLFGAQQQDKPTFSTGVKVVNLFANVRNKSGAIVKDLTKDDFLLEEDGRAQVIRYFSQESDLPLTLGLLVDTSGSQRRLIEEERAASYRFFEQVLRPEKDVAFVIHFDFDTELLQDITASRRLLEKALENLEAPTQQRQQRQSPQQQSPYPYPFPGGGGRRRGGMGRGGPIGGGGGRSGGGTVLYDAVLLAADELMRKQSGRKALVLLTDGVDTGSKVSLSSAVEAAQRADAMVCSILFEDPQAYSGGGIGIGRSRIPMNTPNGKKVLDQISRETGGRLFEVSKKHPLAKVYDEIDEDLRHQYSLGYSPDRTEAGGGYHRIRLTTKEKGLIVQTREGYYGS
;
A
#
# COMPACT_ATOMS: atom_id res chain seq x y z
N MET A 1 -62.71 34.20 22.29
CA MET A 1 -63.77 34.90 21.52
C MET A 1 -63.33 34.63 20.06
N ALA A 2 -63.79 33.58 19.45
CA ALA A 2 -64.99 33.40 18.67
C ALA A 2 -64.94 34.29 17.43
N LEU A 3 -65.10 33.89 16.19
CA LEU A 3 -65.86 32.91 15.44
C LEU A 3 -65.34 33.00 13.99
N ASP A 4 -65.03 31.95 13.23
CA ASP A 4 -65.95 31.08 12.50
C ASP A 4 -66.49 31.68 11.18
N GLN A 5 -65.97 31.13 10.03
CA GLN A 5 -66.59 30.57 8.81
C GLN A 5 -67.72 31.36 8.08
N PRO A 6 -68.19 31.02 6.87
CA PRO A 6 -67.76 30.10 5.86
C PRO A 6 -67.93 30.51 4.34
N ILE A 7 -67.41 29.67 3.47
CA ILE A 7 -67.80 29.27 2.10
C ILE A 7 -69.02 29.86 1.40
N SER A 8 -68.90 30.26 0.12
CA SER A 8 -70.00 30.11 -0.86
C SER A 8 -69.51 29.87 -2.27
N ARG A 9 -70.19 28.96 -2.93
CA ARG A 9 -70.03 28.42 -4.29
C ARG A 9 -70.81 29.29 -5.32
N ARG A 10 -70.41 29.08 -6.57
CA ARG A 10 -71.17 29.20 -7.84
C ARG A 10 -71.11 30.52 -8.58
N GLY A 11 -70.69 30.34 -9.83
CA GLY A 11 -70.93 31.28 -10.95
C GLY A 11 -70.33 30.73 -12.25
N LEU A 12 -71.13 29.90 -12.89
CA LEU A 12 -70.91 29.42 -14.24
C LEU A 12 -71.31 30.49 -15.23
N PHE A 13 -70.42 30.91 -16.15
CA PHE A 13 -70.83 31.52 -17.41
C PHE A 13 -69.86 31.14 -18.53
N ALA A 14 -70.44 30.54 -19.55
CA ALA A 14 -69.86 30.25 -20.83
C ALA A 14 -69.69 31.53 -21.69
N ALA A 15 -68.56 31.66 -22.35
CA ALA A 15 -68.44 32.51 -23.54
C ALA A 15 -67.50 31.87 -24.54
N LEU A 16 -68.08 31.50 -25.66
CA LEU A 16 -67.38 31.14 -26.92
C LEU A 16 -66.60 32.38 -27.42
N GLY A 17 -65.43 32.12 -28.00
CA GLY A 17 -64.87 33.11 -28.90
C GLY A 17 -63.38 33.07 -29.10
N LEU A 18 -62.99 32.71 -30.32
CA LEU A 18 -61.72 33.01 -31.02
C LEU A 18 -60.45 32.25 -30.61
N ILE A 19 -60.09 31.30 -31.44
CA ILE A 19 -58.77 30.69 -31.57
C ILE A 19 -57.87 31.64 -32.36
N PRO A 20 -56.75 32.13 -31.83
CA PRO A 20 -55.66 32.58 -32.65
C PRO A 20 -54.64 31.42 -32.79
N ALA A 21 -54.33 31.10 -34.05
CA ALA A 21 -53.29 30.15 -34.44
C ALA A 21 -51.96 30.57 -33.81
N LEU A 22 -51.60 29.92 -32.72
CA LEU A 22 -50.26 30.02 -32.17
C LEU A 22 -49.34 29.09 -33.00
N ARG A 23 -48.48 29.74 -33.77
CA ARG A 23 -47.36 29.11 -34.47
C ARG A 23 -46.54 28.34 -33.45
N LEU A 24 -46.40 27.00 -33.64
CA LEU A 24 -45.37 26.20 -33.00
C LEU A 24 -44.00 26.72 -33.45
N PHE A 25 -43.42 27.59 -32.66
CA PHE A 25 -41.96 27.73 -32.66
C PHE A 25 -41.41 26.49 -31.97
N GLY A 26 -40.90 25.58 -32.77
CA GLY A 26 -40.06 24.50 -32.27
C GLY A 26 -38.88 25.12 -31.54
N ALA A 27 -38.89 25.03 -30.22
CA ALA A 27 -37.67 25.25 -29.41
C ALA A 27 -36.68 24.17 -29.83
N GLN A 28 -35.80 24.50 -30.76
CA GLN A 28 -34.55 23.74 -30.92
C GLN A 28 -33.84 23.83 -29.57
N GLN A 29 -33.96 22.72 -28.86
CA GLN A 29 -33.10 22.41 -27.73
C GLN A 29 -31.70 22.35 -28.33
N GLN A 30 -30.94 23.44 -28.25
CA GLN A 30 -29.52 23.45 -28.48
C GLN A 30 -28.93 22.53 -27.41
N ASP A 31 -28.63 21.29 -27.79
CA ASP A 31 -27.70 20.46 -27.06
C ASP A 31 -26.41 21.26 -26.95
N LYS A 32 -26.22 21.92 -25.80
CA LYS A 32 -24.93 22.46 -25.43
C LYS A 32 -24.00 21.26 -25.37
N PRO A 33 -22.96 21.20 -26.21
CA PRO A 33 -21.96 20.16 -26.06
C PRO A 33 -21.37 20.34 -24.68
N THR A 34 -21.70 19.43 -23.76
CA THR A 34 -21.06 19.29 -22.48
C THR A 34 -19.68 18.71 -22.78
N PHE A 35 -18.75 19.54 -23.18
CA PHE A 35 -17.35 19.21 -23.18
C PHE A 35 -16.93 19.10 -21.69
N SER A 36 -17.16 17.95 -21.09
CA SER A 36 -16.42 17.57 -19.92
C SER A 36 -15.00 17.18 -20.38
N THR A 37 -14.20 18.17 -20.77
CA THR A 37 -12.78 18.02 -20.87
C THR A 37 -12.24 17.92 -19.44
N GLY A 38 -12.44 16.78 -18.81
CA GLY A 38 -11.66 16.39 -17.65
C GLY A 38 -10.23 16.23 -18.13
N VAL A 39 -9.46 17.30 -18.10
CA VAL A 39 -8.02 17.22 -18.39
C VAL A 39 -7.44 16.31 -17.29
N LYS A 40 -7.05 15.11 -17.67
CA LYS A 40 -6.39 14.18 -16.75
C LYS A 40 -5.04 14.79 -16.35
N VAL A 41 -4.89 15.09 -15.08
CA VAL A 41 -3.62 15.56 -14.52
C VAL A 41 -2.92 14.39 -13.85
N VAL A 42 -1.70 14.13 -14.25
CA VAL A 42 -0.81 13.17 -13.58
C VAL A 42 0.04 13.94 -12.59
N ASN A 43 -0.09 13.60 -11.30
CA ASN A 43 0.70 14.19 -10.24
C ASN A 43 1.92 13.31 -9.94
N LEU A 44 3.06 13.96 -9.77
CA LEU A 44 4.32 13.33 -9.38
C LEU A 44 4.83 13.99 -8.11
N PHE A 45 5.24 13.18 -7.16
CA PHE A 45 6.03 13.63 -6.03
C PHE A 45 7.48 13.18 -6.24
N ALA A 46 8.41 14.09 -6.03
CA ALA A 46 9.83 13.83 -6.27
C ALA A 46 10.70 14.40 -5.14
N ASN A 47 11.67 13.60 -4.72
CA ASN A 47 12.77 14.06 -3.89
C ASN A 47 14.01 14.22 -4.75
N VAL A 48 14.80 15.26 -4.49
CA VAL A 48 16.06 15.50 -5.20
C VAL A 48 17.19 15.55 -4.20
N ARG A 49 18.25 14.80 -4.46
CA ARG A 49 19.44 14.73 -3.62
C ARG A 49 20.69 15.00 -4.43
N ASN A 50 21.66 15.61 -3.78
CA ASN A 50 22.99 15.75 -4.35
C ASN A 50 23.83 14.48 -4.17
N LYS A 51 25.05 14.47 -4.68
CA LYS A 51 25.97 13.34 -4.56
C LYS A 51 26.36 12.96 -3.13
N SER A 52 26.24 13.90 -2.18
CA SER A 52 26.49 13.63 -0.76
C SER A 52 25.25 13.07 -0.04
N GLY A 53 24.10 12.91 -0.74
CA GLY A 53 22.85 12.43 -0.18
C GLY A 53 22.00 13.50 0.47
N ALA A 54 22.45 14.77 0.50
CA ALA A 54 21.65 15.86 1.06
C ALA A 54 20.52 16.26 0.13
N ILE A 55 19.35 16.56 0.71
CA ILE A 55 18.17 17.02 -0.03
C ILE A 55 18.44 18.41 -0.62
N VAL A 56 18.05 18.58 -1.88
CA VAL A 56 18.10 19.86 -2.60
C VAL A 56 16.69 20.45 -2.58
N LYS A 57 16.52 21.68 -2.08
CA LYS A 57 15.21 22.27 -1.77
C LYS A 57 14.89 23.53 -2.60
N ASP A 58 15.81 24.00 -3.42
CA ASP A 58 15.76 25.30 -4.11
C ASP A 58 15.56 25.21 -5.63
N LEU A 59 15.22 24.02 -6.13
CA LEU A 59 14.93 23.84 -7.56
C LEU A 59 13.59 24.46 -7.93
N THR A 60 13.53 24.99 -9.15
CA THR A 60 12.34 25.53 -9.78
C THR A 60 11.75 24.55 -10.80
N LYS A 61 10.56 24.84 -11.29
CA LYS A 61 9.95 24.08 -12.38
C LYS A 61 10.86 23.90 -13.59
N ASP A 62 11.61 24.94 -13.91
CA ASP A 62 12.45 24.98 -15.12
C ASP A 62 13.73 24.15 -14.99
N ASP A 63 14.07 23.69 -13.79
CA ASP A 63 15.20 22.82 -13.55
C ASP A 63 14.90 21.35 -13.85
N PHE A 64 13.62 21.00 -14.02
CA PHE A 64 13.20 19.64 -14.28
C PHE A 64 12.98 19.35 -15.76
N LEU A 65 13.29 18.10 -16.15
CA LEU A 65 13.00 17.53 -17.46
C LEU A 65 12.14 16.30 -17.25
N LEU A 66 10.93 16.32 -17.81
CA LEU A 66 9.92 15.26 -17.67
C LEU A 66 9.69 14.58 -19.02
N GLU A 67 9.73 13.27 -19.02
CA GLU A 67 9.38 12.44 -20.17
C GLU A 67 8.33 11.40 -19.73
N GLU A 68 7.35 11.14 -20.61
CA GLU A 68 6.42 10.02 -20.53
C GLU A 68 6.55 9.18 -21.79
N ASP A 69 6.81 7.87 -21.63
CA ASP A 69 7.02 6.93 -22.73
C ASP A 69 8.07 7.42 -23.75
N GLY A 70 9.12 8.09 -23.25
CA GLY A 70 10.21 8.66 -24.05
C GLY A 70 9.87 9.97 -24.75
N ARG A 71 8.73 10.60 -24.46
CA ARG A 71 8.32 11.89 -25.01
C ARG A 71 8.38 12.97 -23.94
N ALA A 72 8.98 14.10 -24.27
CA ALA A 72 9.02 15.25 -23.39
C ALA A 72 7.61 15.76 -23.07
N GLN A 73 7.36 16.04 -21.80
CA GLN A 73 6.09 16.54 -21.27
C GLN A 73 6.29 17.91 -20.63
N VAL A 74 5.24 18.74 -20.70
CA VAL A 74 5.27 20.09 -20.10
C VAL A 74 4.71 20.04 -18.69
N ILE A 75 5.54 20.38 -17.70
CA ILE A 75 5.10 20.51 -16.31
C ILE A 75 4.20 21.77 -16.21
N ARG A 76 2.94 21.56 -15.86
CA ARG A 76 1.92 22.64 -15.76
C ARG A 76 1.80 23.16 -14.32
N TYR A 77 1.92 22.28 -13.36
CA TYR A 77 1.82 22.57 -11.93
C TYR A 77 3.13 22.25 -11.26
N PHE A 78 3.55 23.10 -10.35
CA PHE A 78 4.77 22.90 -9.59
C PHE A 78 4.64 23.56 -8.22
N SER A 79 5.03 22.85 -7.18
CA SER A 79 5.12 23.38 -5.83
C SER A 79 6.35 22.76 -5.13
N GLN A 80 7.08 23.59 -4.43
CA GLN A 80 8.05 23.16 -3.44
C GLN A 80 7.29 22.96 -2.14
N GLU A 81 7.62 21.94 -1.39
CA GLU A 81 6.96 21.63 -0.11
C GLU A 81 5.43 21.54 -0.24
N SER A 82 4.95 20.34 -0.32
CA SER A 82 3.51 20.13 -0.41
C SER A 82 2.86 20.31 0.96
N ASP A 83 1.99 21.32 1.09
CA ASP A 83 1.10 21.48 2.25
C ASP A 83 -0.12 20.54 2.19
N LEU A 84 -0.17 19.65 1.20
CA LEU A 84 -1.21 18.66 1.06
C LEU A 84 -1.25 17.72 2.27
N PRO A 85 -2.44 17.28 2.70
CA PRO A 85 -2.58 16.25 3.73
C PRO A 85 -1.78 15.00 3.39
N LEU A 86 -1.22 14.36 4.41
CA LEU A 86 -0.52 13.08 4.30
C LEU A 86 -1.36 11.98 4.91
N THR A 87 -1.56 10.89 4.16
CA THR A 87 -1.99 9.61 4.71
C THR A 87 -0.80 8.68 4.80
N LEU A 88 -0.47 8.24 6.00
CA LEU A 88 0.68 7.40 6.29
C LEU A 88 0.24 6.02 6.75
N GLY A 89 0.65 4.97 6.06
CA GLY A 89 0.48 3.58 6.50
C GLY A 89 1.78 3.01 7.04
N LEU A 90 1.76 2.47 8.24
CA LEU A 90 2.87 1.70 8.80
C LEU A 90 2.52 0.22 8.72
N LEU A 91 3.33 -0.55 8.00
CA LEU A 91 3.20 -1.99 7.83
C LEU A 91 4.38 -2.67 8.53
N VAL A 92 4.11 -3.41 9.58
CA VAL A 92 5.13 -4.03 10.44
C VAL A 92 5.11 -5.54 10.29
N ASP A 93 6.24 -6.10 9.95
CA ASP A 93 6.46 -7.54 9.90
C ASP A 93 6.64 -8.06 11.34
N THR A 94 5.69 -8.88 11.79
CA THR A 94 5.75 -9.52 13.11
C THR A 94 6.11 -11.00 13.03
N SER A 95 6.58 -11.48 11.88
CA SER A 95 6.99 -12.87 11.68
C SER A 95 8.08 -13.33 12.66
N GLY A 96 8.30 -14.63 12.70
CA GLY A 96 9.24 -15.21 13.67
C GLY A 96 10.67 -14.69 13.58
N SER A 97 11.11 -14.20 12.40
CA SER A 97 12.41 -13.57 12.19
C SER A 97 12.53 -12.20 12.87
N GLN A 98 11.42 -11.48 13.07
CA GLN A 98 11.38 -10.13 13.65
C GLN A 98 11.14 -10.10 15.16
N ARG A 99 10.82 -11.23 15.79
CA ARG A 99 10.39 -11.33 17.19
C ARG A 99 11.23 -10.53 18.19
N ARG A 100 12.54 -10.46 18.00
CA ARG A 100 13.46 -9.76 18.94
C ARG A 100 13.50 -8.26 18.73
N LEU A 101 13.02 -7.81 17.59
CA LEU A 101 13.10 -6.42 17.15
C LEU A 101 11.82 -5.63 17.48
N ILE A 102 10.72 -6.31 17.78
CA ILE A 102 9.38 -5.72 17.97
C ILE A 102 9.37 -4.59 19.01
N GLU A 103 10.11 -4.74 20.12
CA GLU A 103 10.15 -3.68 21.15
C GLU A 103 10.86 -2.42 20.64
N GLU A 104 11.95 -2.58 19.88
CA GLU A 104 12.66 -1.45 19.25
C GLU A 104 11.78 -0.81 18.17
N GLU A 105 11.13 -1.62 17.35
CA GLU A 105 10.18 -1.18 16.32
C GLU A 105 9.03 -0.36 16.91
N ARG A 106 8.43 -0.85 17.99
CA ARG A 106 7.32 -0.18 18.68
C ARG A 106 7.73 1.21 19.18
N ALA A 107 8.83 1.29 19.92
CA ALA A 107 9.30 2.54 20.50
C ALA A 107 9.74 3.56 19.45
N ALA A 108 10.37 3.10 18.35
CA ALA A 108 10.80 3.96 17.26
C ALA A 108 9.61 4.45 16.43
N SER A 109 8.65 3.56 16.12
CA SER A 109 7.44 3.88 15.35
C SER A 109 6.54 4.89 16.06
N TYR A 110 6.43 4.80 17.39
CA TYR A 110 5.68 5.79 18.16
C TYR A 110 6.28 7.19 18.00
N ARG A 111 7.59 7.33 18.21
CA ARG A 111 8.28 8.62 18.01
C ARG A 111 8.17 9.14 16.59
N PHE A 112 8.22 8.25 15.61
CA PHE A 112 8.03 8.61 14.21
C PHE A 112 6.63 9.21 13.97
N PHE A 113 5.56 8.61 14.48
CA PHE A 113 4.23 9.19 14.36
C PHE A 113 4.10 10.55 15.06
N GLU A 114 4.73 10.72 16.23
CA GLU A 114 4.74 12.01 16.90
C GLU A 114 5.42 13.10 16.08
N GLN A 115 6.47 12.75 15.36
CA GLN A 115 7.29 13.67 14.58
C GLN A 115 6.68 13.98 13.23
N VAL A 116 6.26 12.94 12.48
CA VAL A 116 5.84 13.09 11.07
C VAL A 116 4.43 13.65 10.90
N LEU A 117 3.49 13.26 11.79
CA LEU A 117 2.09 13.63 11.64
C LEU A 117 1.84 15.06 12.14
N ARG A 118 1.36 15.90 11.24
CA ARG A 118 0.89 17.24 11.57
C ARG A 118 -0.53 17.15 12.15
N PRO A 119 -0.78 17.72 13.34
CA PRO A 119 -2.12 17.76 13.90
C PRO A 119 -3.13 18.35 12.92
N GLU A 120 -4.34 17.81 12.89
CA GLU A 120 -5.49 18.28 12.09
C GLU A 120 -5.37 18.14 10.56
N LYS A 121 -4.22 17.74 10.05
CA LYS A 121 -4.01 17.60 8.60
C LYS A 121 -3.71 16.18 8.17
N ASP A 122 -2.87 15.47 8.93
CA ASP A 122 -2.35 14.19 8.55
C ASP A 122 -3.04 13.06 9.32
N VAL A 123 -3.15 11.92 8.68
CA VAL A 123 -3.74 10.71 9.25
C VAL A 123 -2.83 9.52 9.04
N ALA A 124 -2.96 8.52 9.90
CA ALA A 124 -2.19 7.29 9.75
C ALA A 124 -3.02 6.05 10.10
N PHE A 125 -2.53 4.90 9.67
CA PHE A 125 -3.04 3.59 10.06
C PHE A 125 -1.87 2.62 10.32
N VAL A 126 -2.15 1.51 11.02
CA VAL A 126 -1.17 0.50 11.35
C VAL A 126 -1.68 -0.87 10.94
N ILE A 127 -0.89 -1.57 10.16
CA ILE A 127 -1.08 -2.97 9.79
C ILE A 127 0.11 -3.75 10.34
N HIS A 128 -0.12 -4.93 10.90
CA HIS A 128 0.92 -5.91 11.06
C HIS A 128 0.66 -7.12 10.16
N PHE A 129 1.71 -7.83 9.82
CA PHE A 129 1.61 -9.02 9.01
C PHE A 129 2.65 -10.06 9.44
N ASP A 130 2.21 -11.32 9.42
CA ASP A 130 3.04 -12.51 9.60
C ASP A 130 2.58 -13.57 8.60
N PHE A 131 1.91 -14.62 9.02
CA PHE A 131 1.19 -15.59 8.18
C PHE A 131 -0.20 -15.08 7.74
N ASP A 132 -0.67 -13.97 8.28
CA ASP A 132 -1.91 -13.26 7.96
C ASP A 132 -1.67 -11.75 8.05
N THR A 133 -2.62 -10.96 7.56
CA THR A 133 -2.56 -9.50 7.60
C THR A 133 -3.70 -8.98 8.48
N GLU A 134 -3.37 -8.17 9.49
CA GLU A 134 -4.34 -7.60 10.41
C GLU A 134 -4.21 -6.08 10.49
N LEU A 135 -5.33 -5.37 10.34
CA LEU A 135 -5.42 -3.93 10.53
C LEU A 135 -5.54 -3.64 12.04
N LEU A 136 -4.45 -3.21 12.67
CA LEU A 136 -4.44 -2.91 14.11
C LEU A 136 -5.12 -1.58 14.42
N GLN A 137 -5.00 -0.61 13.53
CA GLN A 137 -5.64 0.69 13.63
C GLN A 137 -6.01 1.21 12.25
N ASP A 138 -7.28 1.47 12.05
CA ASP A 138 -7.79 2.15 10.86
C ASP A 138 -7.38 3.62 10.83
N ILE A 139 -7.58 4.27 9.70
CA ILE A 139 -7.15 5.64 9.43
C ILE A 139 -7.62 6.59 10.54
N THR A 140 -6.68 7.25 11.19
CA THR A 140 -6.95 8.17 12.30
C THR A 140 -5.90 9.28 12.40
N ALA A 141 -6.31 10.46 12.89
CA ALA A 141 -5.41 11.54 13.30
C ALA A 141 -4.99 11.41 14.77
N SER A 142 -5.54 10.45 15.51
CA SER A 142 -5.31 10.29 16.96
C SER A 142 -4.00 9.53 17.23
N ARG A 143 -2.97 10.26 17.63
CA ARG A 143 -1.69 9.66 18.06
C ARG A 143 -1.87 8.62 19.16
N ARG A 144 -2.81 8.84 20.10
CA ARG A 144 -3.12 7.90 21.18
C ARG A 144 -3.66 6.56 20.66
N LEU A 145 -4.49 6.58 19.60
CA LEU A 145 -4.99 5.34 19.01
C LEU A 145 -3.88 4.59 18.25
N LEU A 146 -2.99 5.33 17.57
CA LEU A 146 -1.81 4.76 16.92
C LEU A 146 -0.84 4.15 17.93
N GLU A 147 -0.59 4.83 19.06
CA GLU A 147 0.22 4.31 20.17
C GLU A 147 -0.34 2.98 20.69
N LYS A 148 -1.65 2.97 20.99
CA LYS A 148 -2.33 1.76 21.47
C LYS A 148 -2.25 0.60 20.44
N ALA A 149 -2.31 0.90 19.15
CA ALA A 149 -2.13 -0.10 18.10
C ALA A 149 -0.70 -0.67 18.10
N LEU A 150 0.29 0.18 18.29
CA LEU A 150 1.69 -0.25 18.40
C LEU A 150 1.94 -1.11 19.64
N GLU A 151 1.24 -0.84 20.76
CA GLU A 151 1.30 -1.69 21.97
C GLU A 151 0.81 -3.12 21.69
N ASN A 152 -0.11 -3.29 20.72
CA ASN A 152 -0.64 -4.59 20.33
C ASN A 152 0.23 -5.34 19.28
N LEU A 153 1.36 -4.76 18.87
CA LEU A 153 2.33 -5.49 18.05
C LEU A 153 2.92 -6.65 18.86
N GLU A 154 2.54 -7.86 18.51
CA GLU A 154 2.98 -9.08 19.16
C GLU A 154 3.54 -10.06 18.14
N ALA A 155 4.64 -10.72 18.48
CA ALA A 155 5.10 -11.87 17.69
C ALA A 155 4.08 -13.01 17.75
N PRO A 156 3.91 -13.80 16.68
CA PRO A 156 2.98 -14.91 16.67
C PRO A 156 3.31 -15.91 17.78
N THR A 157 2.34 -16.16 18.66
CA THR A 157 2.44 -17.19 19.67
C THR A 157 2.00 -18.53 19.07
N GLN A 158 2.61 -19.65 19.51
CA GLN A 158 2.23 -20.99 19.04
C GLN A 158 0.73 -21.29 19.24
N GLN A 159 0.06 -20.63 20.16
CA GLN A 159 -1.37 -20.75 20.40
C GLN A 159 -2.24 -20.11 19.30
N ARG A 160 -1.78 -19.02 18.65
CA ARG A 160 -2.47 -18.43 17.50
C ARG A 160 -2.45 -19.35 16.28
N GLN A 161 -1.33 -20.06 16.07
CA GLN A 161 -1.19 -21.03 14.98
C GLN A 161 -2.13 -22.23 15.14
N GLN A 162 -2.44 -22.66 16.38
CA GLN A 162 -3.33 -23.79 16.65
C GLN A 162 -4.83 -23.45 16.54
N ARG A 163 -5.23 -22.18 16.74
CA ARG A 163 -6.64 -21.78 16.64
C ARG A 163 -7.16 -21.66 15.21
N GLN A 164 -6.29 -21.55 14.22
CA GLN A 164 -6.66 -21.46 12.80
C GLN A 164 -6.57 -22.79 12.04
N SER A 165 -6.08 -23.86 12.66
CA SER A 165 -6.21 -25.20 12.10
C SER A 165 -7.68 -25.61 12.20
N PRO A 166 -8.41 -25.87 11.09
CA PRO A 166 -9.73 -26.44 11.16
C PRO A 166 -9.62 -27.76 11.90
N GLN A 167 -10.20 -27.86 13.09
CA GLN A 167 -10.40 -29.17 13.73
C GLN A 167 -11.29 -29.96 12.77
N GLN A 168 -10.67 -30.83 11.97
CA GLN A 168 -11.37 -31.92 11.35
C GLN A 168 -11.87 -32.83 12.49
N GLN A 169 -13.07 -32.55 12.96
CA GLN A 169 -13.83 -33.48 13.73
C GLN A 169 -14.14 -34.66 12.81
N SER A 170 -13.39 -35.74 12.98
CA SER A 170 -13.73 -37.03 12.42
C SER A 170 -15.05 -37.50 13.03
N PRO A 171 -16.11 -37.70 12.22
CA PRO A 171 -17.41 -38.09 12.75
C PRO A 171 -17.59 -39.61 12.96
N TYR A 172 -16.55 -40.38 13.13
CA TYR A 172 -16.70 -41.82 13.33
C TYR A 172 -16.01 -42.32 14.59
N PRO A 173 -16.76 -42.65 15.63
CA PRO A 173 -16.31 -43.48 16.74
C PRO A 173 -16.60 -44.97 16.41
N TYR A 174 -15.65 -45.66 15.82
CA TYR A 174 -15.72 -47.12 15.80
C TYR A 174 -14.56 -47.68 16.63
N PRO A 175 -14.86 -48.43 17.69
CA PRO A 175 -13.87 -49.23 18.43
C PRO A 175 -13.63 -50.51 17.64
N PHE A 176 -12.43 -50.74 17.17
CA PHE A 176 -12.02 -52.04 16.71
C PHE A 176 -11.53 -52.87 17.91
N PRO A 177 -12.12 -54.05 18.17
CA PRO A 177 -11.57 -54.98 19.15
C PRO A 177 -10.51 -55.89 18.52
N GLY A 178 -9.40 -55.96 19.17
CA GLY A 178 -8.48 -57.08 19.31
C GLY A 178 -8.07 -57.90 18.10
N GLY A 179 -6.76 -58.05 17.96
CA GLY A 179 -6.17 -59.05 17.07
C GLY A 179 -4.65 -59.04 17.15
N GLY A 180 -4.10 -59.79 18.07
CA GLY A 180 -2.68 -60.06 18.16
C GLY A 180 -2.17 -60.89 16.97
N GLY A 181 -0.95 -60.61 16.50
CA GLY A 181 -0.33 -61.36 15.42
C GLY A 181 1.09 -60.94 15.15
N ARG A 182 2.02 -61.64 15.76
CA ARG A 182 3.45 -61.64 15.37
C ARG A 182 3.63 -62.19 13.97
N ARG A 183 4.50 -61.55 13.13
CA ARG A 183 5.45 -62.18 12.16
C ARG A 183 6.04 -61.09 11.27
N ARG A 184 7.34 -60.84 11.40
CA ARG A 184 8.48 -61.30 10.59
C ARG A 184 8.39 -61.07 9.08
N GLY A 185 9.21 -60.12 8.58
CA GLY A 185 9.99 -60.23 7.34
C GLY A 185 9.27 -59.95 6.05
N GLY A 186 9.78 -59.02 5.28
CA GLY A 186 9.43 -58.88 3.86
C GLY A 186 9.90 -57.55 3.26
N MET A 187 11.03 -57.59 2.56
CA MET A 187 11.41 -56.58 1.57
C MET A 187 10.33 -56.50 0.48
N GLY A 188 9.86 -55.28 0.17
CA GLY A 188 8.90 -55.05 -0.92
C GLY A 188 9.04 -53.66 -1.48
N ARG A 189 9.48 -53.60 -2.71
CA ARG A 189 9.68 -52.51 -3.64
C ARG A 189 8.39 -51.71 -3.90
N GLY A 190 8.51 -50.37 -3.97
CA GLY A 190 7.91 -49.57 -5.04
C GLY A 190 6.41 -49.30 -4.94
N GLY A 191 6.04 -48.07 -4.53
CA GLY A 191 4.76 -47.43 -4.82
C GLY A 191 4.92 -45.91 -4.86
N PRO A 192 4.28 -45.22 -5.81
CA PRO A 192 4.41 -43.80 -5.93
C PRO A 192 3.67 -43.09 -4.80
N ILE A 193 4.42 -42.39 -3.98
CA ILE A 193 3.89 -41.61 -2.87
C ILE A 193 3.32 -40.32 -3.43
N GLY A 194 2.02 -40.32 -3.64
CA GLY A 194 1.22 -39.09 -3.70
C GLY A 194 1.05 -38.57 -2.29
N GLY A 195 2.04 -37.82 -1.81
CA GLY A 195 2.02 -37.15 -0.53
C GLY A 195 1.80 -35.65 -0.76
N GLY A 196 0.56 -35.23 -0.92
CA GLY A 196 0.15 -33.86 -0.69
C GLY A 196 0.29 -33.53 0.79
N GLY A 197 1.51 -33.34 1.26
CA GLY A 197 1.78 -32.74 2.56
C GLY A 197 1.50 -31.29 2.50
N GLY A 198 0.32 -30.84 2.96
CA GLY A 198 0.05 -29.45 3.25
C GLY A 198 1.14 -28.93 4.19
N ARG A 199 2.02 -28.10 3.66
CA ARG A 199 2.90 -27.27 4.47
C ARG A 199 2.03 -26.25 5.20
N SER A 200 1.55 -26.56 6.38
CA SER A 200 1.13 -25.58 7.37
C SER A 200 2.40 -24.97 7.99
N GLY A 201 3.20 -24.32 7.18
CA GLY A 201 4.30 -23.50 7.64
C GLY A 201 3.88 -22.05 7.44
N GLY A 202 3.69 -21.32 8.55
CA GLY A 202 3.39 -19.91 8.51
C GLY A 202 4.45 -19.16 7.72
N GLY A 203 4.08 -18.65 6.55
CA GLY A 203 4.92 -17.84 5.70
C GLY A 203 4.54 -16.38 5.84
N THR A 204 5.48 -15.46 5.70
CA THR A 204 5.21 -14.02 5.70
C THR A 204 4.43 -13.61 4.46
N VAL A 205 3.37 -12.80 4.65
CA VAL A 205 2.44 -12.34 3.58
C VAL A 205 2.66 -10.85 3.24
N LEU A 206 3.87 -10.48 2.92
CA LEU A 206 4.29 -9.10 2.63
C LEU A 206 3.48 -8.47 1.47
N TYR A 207 3.34 -9.19 0.35
CA TYR A 207 2.67 -8.63 -0.83
C TYR A 207 1.17 -8.47 -0.60
N ASP A 208 0.53 -9.39 0.14
CA ASP A 208 -0.87 -9.27 0.52
C ASP A 208 -1.10 -8.04 1.43
N ALA A 209 -0.16 -7.75 2.35
CA ALA A 209 -0.22 -6.58 3.22
C ALA A 209 -0.10 -5.26 2.43
N VAL A 210 0.81 -5.20 1.46
CA VAL A 210 0.96 -4.02 0.59
C VAL A 210 -0.30 -3.83 -0.26
N LEU A 211 -0.85 -4.91 -0.85
CA LEU A 211 -2.09 -4.85 -1.63
C LEU A 211 -3.26 -4.34 -0.78
N LEU A 212 -3.47 -4.91 0.41
CA LEU A 212 -4.53 -4.49 1.34
C LEU A 212 -4.42 -2.99 1.68
N ALA A 213 -3.22 -2.54 2.06
CA ALA A 213 -2.96 -1.15 2.40
C ALA A 213 -3.24 -0.22 1.21
N ALA A 214 -2.80 -0.59 0.01
CA ALA A 214 -2.95 0.22 -1.19
C ALA A 214 -4.41 0.29 -1.65
N ASP A 215 -5.08 -0.83 -1.85
CA ASP A 215 -6.41 -0.88 -2.46
C ASP A 215 -7.52 -0.50 -1.48
N GLU A 216 -7.46 -0.99 -0.24
CA GLU A 216 -8.56 -0.78 0.71
C GLU A 216 -8.45 0.52 1.50
N LEU A 217 -7.25 0.99 1.78
CA LEU A 217 -7.03 2.16 2.61
C LEU A 217 -6.55 3.37 1.80
N MET A 218 -5.42 3.26 1.08
CA MET A 218 -4.79 4.40 0.41
C MET A 218 -5.57 4.91 -0.81
N ARG A 219 -6.18 4.03 -1.60
CA ARG A 219 -6.91 4.39 -2.82
C ARG A 219 -8.07 5.33 -2.57
N LYS A 220 -8.66 5.25 -1.38
CA LYS A 220 -9.81 6.07 -0.96
C LYS A 220 -9.40 7.45 -0.44
N GLN A 221 -8.10 7.68 -0.26
CA GLN A 221 -7.57 8.92 0.29
C GLN A 221 -7.14 9.89 -0.81
N SER A 222 -7.20 11.18 -0.49
CA SER A 222 -6.68 12.28 -1.30
C SER A 222 -5.39 12.83 -0.69
N GLY A 223 -4.63 13.61 -1.46
CA GLY A 223 -3.38 14.20 -1.00
C GLY A 223 -2.18 13.27 -1.17
N ARG A 224 -1.18 13.44 -0.32
CA ARG A 224 0.04 12.62 -0.33
C ARG A 224 -0.20 11.31 0.40
N LYS A 225 0.35 10.25 -0.13
CA LYS A 225 0.17 8.90 0.39
C LYS A 225 1.51 8.19 0.48
N ALA A 226 1.84 7.68 1.66
CA ALA A 226 3.09 6.96 1.89
C ALA A 226 2.83 5.70 2.72
N LEU A 227 3.44 4.59 2.30
CA LEU A 227 3.55 3.36 3.07
C LEU A 227 4.98 3.23 3.58
N VAL A 228 5.14 2.89 4.83
CA VAL A 228 6.42 2.54 5.44
C VAL A 228 6.37 1.07 5.78
N LEU A 229 7.22 0.28 5.11
CA LEU A 229 7.36 -1.16 5.35
C LEU A 229 8.53 -1.40 6.28
N LEU A 230 8.31 -2.13 7.36
CA LEU A 230 9.34 -2.55 8.29
C LEU A 230 9.41 -4.08 8.29
N THR A 231 10.42 -4.67 7.64
CA THR A 231 10.51 -6.11 7.36
C THR A 231 11.91 -6.52 6.89
N ASP A 232 12.21 -7.82 6.90
CA ASP A 232 13.37 -8.38 6.21
C ASP A 232 13.15 -8.60 4.69
N GLY A 233 11.94 -8.35 4.21
CA GLY A 233 11.58 -8.44 2.79
C GLY A 233 11.35 -9.86 2.27
N VAL A 234 11.32 -10.85 3.14
CA VAL A 234 11.09 -12.25 2.74
C VAL A 234 9.58 -12.51 2.70
N ASP A 235 9.07 -12.77 1.50
CA ASP A 235 7.69 -13.22 1.29
C ASP A 235 7.68 -14.73 0.98
N THR A 236 6.85 -15.47 1.69
CA THR A 236 6.71 -16.93 1.49
C THR A 236 5.27 -17.40 1.50
N GLY A 237 4.32 -16.51 1.79
CA GLY A 237 2.93 -16.87 2.04
C GLY A 237 1.89 -16.07 1.24
N SER A 238 2.26 -14.99 0.58
CA SER A 238 1.31 -14.14 -0.14
C SER A 238 0.59 -14.89 -1.27
N LYS A 239 -0.67 -14.57 -1.44
CA LYS A 239 -1.54 -15.05 -2.52
C LYS A 239 -1.34 -14.27 -3.81
N VAL A 240 -0.92 -13.01 -3.68
CA VAL A 240 -0.63 -12.13 -4.83
C VAL A 240 0.85 -12.09 -5.13
N SER A 241 1.19 -11.62 -6.34
CA SER A 241 2.57 -11.45 -6.77
C SER A 241 3.14 -10.10 -6.35
N LEU A 242 4.47 -10.00 -6.30
CA LEU A 242 5.18 -8.73 -6.11
C LEU A 242 4.71 -7.66 -7.10
N SER A 243 4.55 -8.01 -8.39
CA SER A 243 4.08 -7.08 -9.41
C SER A 243 2.67 -6.58 -9.15
N SER A 244 1.76 -7.44 -8.64
CA SER A 244 0.39 -7.03 -8.28
C SER A 244 0.38 -6.06 -7.09
N ALA A 245 1.24 -6.27 -6.10
CA ALA A 245 1.37 -5.37 -4.94
C ALA A 245 1.91 -3.99 -5.36
N VAL A 246 2.95 -3.97 -6.23
CA VAL A 246 3.49 -2.73 -6.78
C VAL A 246 2.45 -1.99 -7.63
N GLU A 247 1.74 -2.70 -8.51
CA GLU A 247 0.66 -2.12 -9.31
C GLU A 247 -0.43 -1.48 -8.42
N ALA A 248 -0.84 -2.15 -7.35
CA ALA A 248 -1.82 -1.61 -6.41
C ALA A 248 -1.32 -0.31 -5.77
N ALA A 249 -0.08 -0.27 -5.30
CA ALA A 249 0.53 0.93 -4.73
C ALA A 249 0.61 2.08 -5.74
N GLN A 250 0.98 1.80 -7.01
CA GLN A 250 1.02 2.79 -8.08
C GLN A 250 -0.38 3.30 -8.45
N ARG A 251 -1.40 2.44 -8.52
CA ARG A 251 -2.80 2.83 -8.76
C ARG A 251 -3.39 3.65 -7.62
N ALA A 252 -2.90 3.43 -6.40
CA ALA A 252 -3.27 4.21 -5.24
C ALA A 252 -2.50 5.54 -5.14
N ASP A 253 -1.53 5.83 -6.03
CA ASP A 253 -0.57 6.92 -5.92
C ASP A 253 0.18 6.92 -4.58
N ALA A 254 0.45 5.74 -4.01
CA ALA A 254 1.12 5.58 -2.73
C ALA A 254 2.61 5.29 -2.94
N MET A 255 3.46 6.16 -2.39
CA MET A 255 4.89 5.94 -2.30
C MET A 255 5.19 4.90 -1.22
N VAL A 256 6.12 3.98 -1.48
CA VAL A 256 6.50 2.96 -0.51
C VAL A 256 7.95 3.15 -0.09
N CYS A 257 8.17 3.50 1.18
CA CYS A 257 9.49 3.52 1.82
C CYS A 257 9.72 2.19 2.54
N SER A 258 10.71 1.43 2.12
CA SER A 258 11.01 0.14 2.75
C SER A 258 12.18 0.28 3.72
N ILE A 259 12.03 -0.29 4.91
CA ILE A 259 13.06 -0.37 5.93
C ILE A 259 13.47 -1.83 6.06
N LEU A 260 14.66 -2.16 5.57
CA LEU A 260 15.26 -3.48 5.77
C LEU A 260 15.76 -3.56 7.22
N PHE A 261 15.05 -4.35 8.01
CA PHE A 261 15.36 -4.57 9.40
C PHE A 261 15.49 -6.08 9.63
N GLU A 262 16.71 -6.55 9.78
CA GLU A 262 17.02 -7.98 9.91
C GLU A 262 17.58 -8.28 11.31
N ASP A 263 17.10 -9.37 11.95
CA ASP A 263 17.80 -9.95 13.09
C ASP A 263 18.90 -10.89 12.56
N PRO A 264 20.20 -10.50 12.71
CA PRO A 264 21.30 -11.33 12.21
C PRO A 264 21.35 -12.72 12.85
N GLN A 265 20.69 -12.91 13.99
CA GLN A 265 20.66 -14.19 14.72
C GLN A 265 19.49 -15.08 14.30
N ALA A 266 18.43 -14.54 13.70
CA ALA A 266 17.27 -15.31 13.25
C ALA A 266 17.66 -16.36 12.19
N TYR A 267 18.63 -16.03 11.34
CA TYR A 267 19.12 -16.91 10.26
C TYR A 267 20.38 -17.71 10.62
N SER A 268 21.01 -17.44 11.77
CA SER A 268 22.22 -18.16 12.22
C SER A 268 21.92 -19.40 13.06
N GLY A 269 20.67 -19.62 13.49
CA GLY A 269 20.21 -20.70 14.38
C GLY A 269 19.94 -22.06 13.72
N GLY A 270 20.48 -22.36 12.57
CA GLY A 270 20.31 -23.63 11.86
C GLY A 270 21.32 -24.71 12.24
N GLY A 271 21.12 -25.37 13.38
CA GLY A 271 21.50 -26.77 13.58
C GLY A 271 22.99 -27.14 13.61
N ILE A 272 23.50 -27.43 14.80
CA ILE A 272 24.57 -28.41 14.98
C ILE A 272 24.04 -29.78 14.49
N GLY A 273 24.05 -29.97 13.18
CA GLY A 273 23.73 -31.23 12.49
C GLY A 273 24.93 -31.65 11.66
N ILE A 274 25.64 -32.64 12.16
CA ILE A 274 26.74 -33.33 11.50
C ILE A 274 26.26 -33.85 10.12
N GLY A 275 26.84 -33.28 9.06
CA GLY A 275 26.95 -33.92 7.77
C GLY A 275 25.66 -34.08 6.96
N ARG A 276 25.15 -32.98 6.36
CA ARG A 276 24.41 -33.06 5.09
C ARG A 276 24.55 -31.72 4.35
N SER A 277 24.84 -31.83 3.05
CA SER A 277 25.05 -30.78 2.09
C SER A 277 24.13 -29.59 2.34
N ARG A 278 24.75 -28.41 2.55
CA ARG A 278 24.05 -27.12 2.42
C ARG A 278 23.55 -27.02 0.98
N ILE A 279 22.31 -27.41 0.76
CA ILE A 279 21.60 -26.91 -0.41
C ILE A 279 21.40 -25.43 -0.09
N PRO A 280 21.93 -24.50 -0.88
CA PRO A 280 21.53 -23.10 -0.74
C PRO A 280 20.02 -23.08 -1.01
N MET A 281 19.20 -22.94 0.02
CA MET A 281 17.85 -22.50 -0.19
C MET A 281 17.98 -21.16 -0.89
N ASN A 282 17.46 -21.08 -2.09
CA ASN A 282 17.34 -19.85 -2.86
C ASN A 282 16.27 -19.01 -2.14
N THR A 283 16.63 -18.49 -0.94
CA THR A 283 15.81 -17.53 -0.22
C THR A 283 15.70 -16.30 -1.12
N PRO A 284 14.50 -15.85 -1.45
CA PRO A 284 14.34 -14.59 -2.17
C PRO A 284 15.18 -13.54 -1.46
N ASN A 285 15.99 -12.79 -2.22
CA ASN A 285 16.79 -11.74 -1.63
C ASN A 285 15.83 -10.61 -1.22
N GLY A 286 15.39 -10.59 0.04
CA GLY A 286 14.44 -9.64 0.59
C GLY A 286 14.82 -8.19 0.29
N LYS A 287 16.11 -7.87 0.38
CA LYS A 287 16.63 -6.55 0.00
C LYS A 287 16.27 -6.17 -1.44
N LYS A 288 16.38 -7.09 -2.42
CA LYS A 288 16.03 -6.81 -3.82
C LYS A 288 14.54 -6.58 -3.99
N VAL A 289 13.71 -7.33 -3.26
CA VAL A 289 12.26 -7.16 -3.25
C VAL A 289 11.89 -5.78 -2.74
N LEU A 290 12.43 -5.39 -1.59
CA LEU A 290 12.18 -4.09 -0.99
C LEU A 290 12.70 -2.93 -1.84
N ASP A 291 13.88 -3.06 -2.44
CA ASP A 291 14.42 -2.09 -3.38
C ASP A 291 13.51 -1.89 -4.59
N GLN A 292 13.01 -3.00 -5.16
CA GLN A 292 12.09 -2.97 -6.30
C GLN A 292 10.77 -2.26 -5.93
N ILE A 293 10.12 -2.65 -4.83
CA ILE A 293 8.87 -2.02 -4.37
C ILE A 293 9.07 -0.52 -4.19
N SER A 294 10.11 -0.13 -3.46
CA SER A 294 10.37 1.28 -3.17
C SER A 294 10.64 2.07 -4.44
N ARG A 295 11.54 1.61 -5.28
CA ARG A 295 11.96 2.32 -6.50
C ARG A 295 10.80 2.49 -7.50
N GLU A 296 10.01 1.44 -7.76
CA GLU A 296 8.90 1.50 -8.70
C GLU A 296 7.75 2.39 -8.23
N THR A 297 7.60 2.58 -6.92
CA THR A 297 6.57 3.44 -6.32
C THR A 297 7.04 4.85 -5.96
N GLY A 298 8.34 5.15 -6.14
CA GLY A 298 8.93 6.46 -5.89
C GLY A 298 9.44 6.67 -4.46
N GLY A 299 9.44 5.62 -3.65
CA GLY A 299 10.05 5.61 -2.34
C GLY A 299 11.51 5.14 -2.36
N ARG A 300 12.07 4.86 -1.20
CA ARG A 300 13.47 4.48 -1.01
C ARG A 300 13.62 3.30 -0.06
N LEU A 301 14.64 2.46 -0.31
CA LEU A 301 15.08 1.43 0.62
C LEU A 301 16.05 2.02 1.63
N PHE A 302 15.81 1.75 2.90
CA PHE A 302 16.67 2.08 4.04
C PHE A 302 17.16 0.79 4.69
N GLU A 303 18.37 0.79 5.20
CA GLU A 303 18.97 -0.36 5.88
C GLU A 303 19.31 0.02 7.32
N VAL A 304 18.70 -0.68 8.28
CA VAL A 304 18.99 -0.48 9.69
C VAL A 304 20.31 -1.17 10.05
N SER A 305 21.14 -0.49 10.82
CA SER A 305 22.41 -1.00 11.33
C SER A 305 22.81 -0.29 12.62
N LYS A 306 23.85 -0.78 13.29
CA LYS A 306 24.40 -0.11 14.48
C LYS A 306 24.83 1.34 14.23
N LYS A 307 25.27 1.67 13.01
CA LYS A 307 25.67 3.03 12.61
C LYS A 307 24.49 3.86 12.10
N HIS A 308 23.42 3.20 11.72
CA HIS A 308 22.22 3.77 11.14
C HIS A 308 20.98 3.12 11.82
N PRO A 309 20.70 3.48 13.09
CA PRO A 309 19.60 2.90 13.85
C PRO A 309 18.23 3.30 13.28
N LEU A 310 17.19 2.54 13.61
CA LEU A 310 15.83 2.72 13.11
C LEU A 310 15.30 4.15 13.32
N ALA A 311 15.60 4.77 14.47
CA ALA A 311 15.19 6.15 14.73
C ALA A 311 15.76 7.14 13.70
N LYS A 312 17.03 6.96 13.31
CA LYS A 312 17.64 7.81 12.27
C LYS A 312 17.05 7.57 10.89
N VAL A 313 16.68 6.33 10.59
CA VAL A 313 15.93 6.00 9.33
C VAL A 313 14.61 6.73 9.30
N TYR A 314 13.89 6.76 10.41
CA TYR A 314 12.63 7.50 10.50
C TYR A 314 12.80 9.01 10.34
N ASP A 315 13.89 9.60 10.89
CA ASP A 315 14.23 11.01 10.66
C ASP A 315 14.43 11.30 9.15
N GLU A 316 15.12 10.41 8.45
CA GLU A 316 15.35 10.55 7.00
C GLU A 316 14.04 10.39 6.19
N ILE A 317 13.14 9.50 6.61
CA ILE A 317 11.82 9.35 5.98
C ILE A 317 10.97 10.61 6.21
N ASP A 318 10.96 11.15 7.43
CA ASP A 318 10.27 12.41 7.74
C ASP A 318 10.81 13.55 6.86
N GLU A 319 12.13 13.65 6.72
CA GLU A 319 12.77 14.64 5.87
C GLU A 319 12.38 14.45 4.39
N ASP A 320 12.36 13.21 3.88
CA ASP A 320 11.89 12.90 2.53
C ASP A 320 10.43 13.29 2.32
N LEU A 321 9.57 13.02 3.29
CA LEU A 321 8.16 13.35 3.21
C LEU A 321 7.88 14.86 3.29
N ARG A 322 8.70 15.63 4.00
CA ARG A 322 8.52 17.08 4.14
C ARG A 322 8.98 17.87 2.92
N HIS A 323 9.99 17.38 2.21
CA HIS A 323 10.69 18.13 1.15
C HIS A 323 10.47 17.56 -0.24
N GLN A 324 9.24 17.12 -0.51
CA GLN A 324 8.85 16.65 -1.83
C GLN A 324 8.47 17.81 -2.75
N TYR A 325 9.05 17.81 -3.95
CA TYR A 325 8.50 18.56 -5.05
C TYR A 325 7.21 17.91 -5.55
N SER A 326 6.18 18.71 -5.73
CA SER A 326 4.93 18.28 -6.37
C SER A 326 4.89 18.85 -7.78
N LEU A 327 4.83 17.94 -8.76
CA LEU A 327 4.78 18.31 -10.18
C LEU A 327 3.49 17.73 -10.78
N GLY A 328 2.84 18.51 -11.65
CA GLY A 328 1.66 18.05 -12.37
C GLY A 328 1.79 18.34 -13.85
N TYR A 329 1.39 17.38 -14.68
CA TYR A 329 1.31 17.54 -16.12
C TYR A 329 0.06 16.87 -16.68
N SER A 330 -0.31 17.25 -17.89
CA SER A 330 -1.38 16.61 -18.63
C SER A 330 -0.74 15.87 -19.80
N PRO A 331 -0.88 14.54 -19.89
CA PRO A 331 -0.35 13.77 -21.00
C PRO A 331 -0.83 14.29 -22.36
N ASP A 332 0.06 14.40 -23.32
CA ASP A 332 -0.27 14.86 -24.68
C ASP A 332 -1.17 13.89 -25.44
N ARG A 333 -1.17 12.62 -25.03
CA ARG A 333 -2.03 11.56 -25.57
C ARG A 333 -2.75 10.87 -24.44
N THR A 334 -4.04 10.96 -24.43
CA THR A 334 -4.91 10.05 -23.67
C THR A 334 -5.18 8.84 -24.55
N GLU A 335 -4.34 7.83 -24.46
CA GLU A 335 -4.70 6.54 -25.05
C GLU A 335 -5.89 6.00 -24.26
N ALA A 336 -6.97 5.68 -24.98
CA ALA A 336 -8.14 5.03 -24.40
C ALA A 336 -7.77 3.58 -24.07
N GLY A 337 -7.21 3.36 -22.88
CA GLY A 337 -6.84 2.03 -22.41
C GLY A 337 -5.90 2.15 -21.22
N GLY A 338 -6.27 1.54 -20.10
CA GLY A 338 -5.57 1.60 -18.82
C GLY A 338 -4.17 0.96 -18.79
N GLY A 339 -3.32 1.25 -19.77
CA GLY A 339 -1.94 0.76 -19.88
C GLY A 339 -0.99 1.39 -18.86
N TYR A 340 0.16 0.77 -18.70
CA TYR A 340 1.26 1.31 -17.91
C TYR A 340 2.03 2.36 -18.72
N HIS A 341 2.22 3.54 -18.15
CA HIS A 341 2.98 4.64 -18.72
C HIS A 341 4.27 4.85 -17.94
N ARG A 342 5.40 4.81 -18.61
CA ARG A 342 6.71 5.00 -17.99
C ARG A 342 7.02 6.48 -17.85
N ILE A 343 7.46 6.89 -16.66
CA ILE A 343 7.89 8.25 -16.34
C ILE A 343 9.40 8.29 -16.18
N ARG A 344 9.99 9.34 -16.71
CA ARG A 344 11.37 9.72 -16.46
C ARG A 344 11.45 11.19 -16.08
N LEU A 345 11.77 11.44 -14.82
CA LEU A 345 11.98 12.79 -14.30
C LEU A 345 13.48 12.95 -14.00
N THR A 346 14.08 13.98 -14.55
CA THR A 346 15.50 14.31 -14.33
C THR A 346 15.66 15.81 -14.13
N THR A 347 16.87 16.25 -13.76
CA THR A 347 17.21 17.69 -13.66
C THR A 347 18.16 18.10 -14.78
N LYS A 348 18.11 19.37 -15.16
CA LYS A 348 19.07 19.99 -16.09
C LYS A 348 20.48 20.00 -15.50
N GLU A 349 20.56 20.23 -14.19
CA GLU A 349 21.81 20.15 -13.44
C GLU A 349 22.27 18.69 -13.36
N LYS A 350 23.52 18.45 -13.73
CA LYS A 350 24.11 17.12 -13.70
C LYS A 350 24.58 16.78 -12.29
N GLY A 351 24.36 15.52 -11.89
CA GLY A 351 24.83 14.99 -10.63
C GLY A 351 23.83 15.09 -9.48
N LEU A 352 22.64 15.58 -9.75
CA LEU A 352 21.48 15.42 -8.85
C LEU A 352 20.80 14.09 -9.13
N ILE A 353 20.31 13.47 -8.07
CA ILE A 353 19.56 12.21 -8.10
C ILE A 353 18.09 12.56 -7.83
N VAL A 354 17.24 12.33 -8.82
CA VAL A 354 15.80 12.51 -8.70
C VAL A 354 15.16 11.17 -8.39
N GLN A 355 14.37 11.14 -7.33
CA GLN A 355 13.61 9.99 -6.90
C GLN A 355 12.12 10.30 -7.03
N THR A 356 11.43 9.55 -7.87
CA THR A 356 9.99 9.60 -8.12
C THR A 356 9.53 8.23 -8.60
N ARG A 357 8.22 7.98 -8.71
CA ARG A 357 7.72 6.72 -9.29
C ARG A 357 8.16 6.53 -10.73
N GLU A 358 8.45 5.28 -11.11
CA GLU A 358 8.91 4.93 -12.46
C GLU A 358 7.79 4.98 -13.51
N GLY A 359 6.55 5.03 -13.08
CA GLY A 359 5.39 5.09 -13.96
C GLY A 359 4.06 5.07 -13.21
N TYR A 360 2.99 4.97 -13.98
CA TYR A 360 1.63 4.88 -13.47
C TYR A 360 0.73 4.11 -14.43
N TYR A 361 -0.39 3.60 -13.93
CA TYR A 361 -1.41 2.98 -14.76
C TYR A 361 -2.46 4.01 -15.18
N GLY A 362 -2.71 4.08 -16.48
CA GLY A 362 -3.82 4.85 -17.03
C GLY A 362 -5.17 4.41 -16.43
N SER A 363 -6.12 5.31 -16.26
CA SER A 363 -7.49 5.01 -15.81
C SER A 363 -8.45 4.94 -16.98
#